data_48bffdbd37ddf86bb274b869e2353cf8
#
_entry.id   48bffdbd37ddf86bb274b869e2353cf8
#
_cell.length_a   1.000
_cell.length_b   1.000
_cell.length_c   1.000
_cell.angle_alpha   90.00
_cell.angle_beta   90.00
_cell.angle_gamma   90.00
#
_symmetry.space_group_name_H-M   'P 1'
#
loop_
_entity.id
_entity.type
_entity.pdbx_description
1 polymer ?
#
loop_
_entity_poly.entity_id
_entity_poly.type
_entity_poly.pdbx_seq_one_letter_code
_entity_poly.pdbx_strand_id
1 'polypeptide(L)'
;RGAAKQKRPLRIRGGGTKDFYGGEIRGDILDTSAYRGSIAYEPTELVITARAGTPLAEIEAAMSDKGQMLAFEPPHFGKLPSPLAPPALTPSLSSQDRGEARTSLLPPGEGSGMREGEGNFVPASPENKIATIGGCVAAGLSGPRRPYAGAVRDLTLGVRLLDGKGSDLRFGGQVMKNVAGYDVSRLMVGSLGTLGVILEVSLKALPRPVAELTLSREQTQAEALALMNEWAGKPLPLSATCHAGKLLYVRLSGAAAAVRAAREKLGGEEVADGAAFWQSLREQELDFFRQREPLWRLSLKSTTPPLNLAGQQLLEWGGALRWLKSGMDAKTVREAAAFGGGHATLFRGGDKSAGVFHPLSPALQNIHRRLKQIFDPAGIFNPARMYDWM
;
A
#
# COMPACT_ATOMS: atom_id res chain seq x y z
N ARG A 1 -19.06 0.50 -21.78
CA ARG A 1 -19.24 0.38 -23.26
C ARG A 1 -19.61 1.72 -23.89
N GLY A 2 -20.54 2.50 -23.31
CA GLY A 2 -20.92 3.82 -23.85
C GLY A 2 -19.71 4.78 -23.95
N ALA A 3 -18.93 4.93 -22.88
CA ALA A 3 -17.73 5.77 -22.85
C ALA A 3 -16.69 5.34 -23.90
N ALA A 4 -16.48 4.03 -24.10
CA ALA A 4 -15.57 3.50 -25.12
C ALA A 4 -16.00 3.86 -26.53
N LYS A 5 -17.31 3.72 -26.83
CA LYS A 5 -17.87 4.11 -28.15
C LYS A 5 -17.71 5.61 -28.43
N GLN A 6 -17.86 6.44 -27.41
CA GLN A 6 -17.76 7.90 -27.50
C GLN A 6 -16.32 8.41 -27.29
N LYS A 7 -15.36 7.52 -27.00
CA LYS A 7 -13.99 7.86 -26.58
C LYS A 7 -13.94 8.88 -25.43
N ARG A 8 -14.90 8.78 -24.50
CA ARG A 8 -15.03 9.69 -23.37
C ARG A 8 -14.11 9.25 -22.24
N PRO A 9 -13.15 10.09 -21.81
CA PRO A 9 -12.23 9.74 -20.75
C PRO A 9 -12.94 9.45 -19.42
N LEU A 10 -12.46 8.44 -18.70
CA LEU A 10 -12.97 8.05 -17.40
C LEU A 10 -11.87 8.14 -16.34
N ARG A 11 -12.20 8.81 -15.25
CA ARG A 11 -11.40 8.84 -14.04
C ARG A 11 -11.89 7.75 -13.09
N ILE A 12 -11.19 6.63 -13.02
CA ILE A 12 -11.49 5.55 -12.08
C ILE A 12 -11.07 6.01 -10.68
N ARG A 13 -12.02 6.01 -9.74
CA ARG A 13 -11.81 6.50 -8.38
C ARG A 13 -12.48 5.57 -7.37
N GLY A 14 -11.71 5.13 -6.34
CA GLY A 14 -12.25 4.60 -5.09
C GLY A 14 -12.42 5.74 -4.08
N GLY A 15 -11.88 5.61 -2.88
CA GLY A 15 -11.97 6.66 -1.86
C GLY A 15 -11.14 7.92 -2.08
N GLY A 16 -10.34 8.00 -3.15
CA GLY A 16 -9.62 9.22 -3.55
C GLY A 16 -8.43 9.62 -2.68
N THR A 17 -8.00 8.78 -1.74
CA THR A 17 -6.88 9.09 -0.82
C THR A 17 -5.53 9.24 -1.53
N LYS A 18 -5.41 8.70 -2.73
CA LYS A 18 -4.17 8.69 -3.54
C LYS A 18 -4.30 9.51 -4.82
N ASP A 19 -5.27 10.45 -4.88
CA ASP A 19 -5.47 11.33 -6.04
C ASP A 19 -4.25 12.21 -6.34
N PHE A 20 -3.45 12.51 -5.33
CA PHE A 20 -2.21 13.28 -5.48
C PHE A 20 -1.12 12.51 -6.27
N TYR A 21 -1.13 11.17 -6.24
CA TYR A 21 -0.08 10.31 -6.81
C TYR A 21 -0.34 10.05 -8.30
N GLY A 22 0.64 10.31 -9.13
CA GLY A 22 0.56 10.22 -10.59
C GLY A 22 0.31 11.57 -11.27
N GLY A 23 0.16 11.55 -12.60
CA GLY A 23 -0.09 12.71 -13.45
C GLY A 23 -1.44 13.37 -13.20
N GLU A 24 -1.80 14.28 -14.07
CA GLU A 24 -3.10 14.94 -14.01
C GLU A 24 -4.27 13.97 -14.06
N ILE A 25 -5.35 14.36 -13.41
CA ILE A 25 -6.58 13.59 -13.38
C ILE A 25 -7.55 14.19 -14.39
N ARG A 26 -7.94 13.41 -15.40
CA ARG A 26 -8.83 13.85 -16.48
C ARG A 26 -9.98 12.88 -16.65
N GLY A 27 -11.13 13.38 -17.12
CA GLY A 27 -12.32 12.59 -17.45
C GLY A 27 -13.39 12.56 -16.37
N ASP A 28 -14.52 11.94 -16.73
CA ASP A 28 -15.67 11.76 -15.84
C ASP A 28 -15.36 10.71 -14.75
N ILE A 29 -15.87 10.97 -13.55
CA ILE A 29 -15.62 10.07 -12.43
C ILE A 29 -16.39 8.75 -12.65
N LEU A 30 -15.65 7.63 -12.66
CA LEU A 30 -16.17 6.29 -12.46
C LEU A 30 -15.88 5.89 -11.02
N ASP A 31 -16.86 6.13 -10.15
CA ASP A 31 -16.74 5.83 -8.72
C ASP A 31 -16.93 4.33 -8.46
N THR A 32 -15.94 3.71 -7.85
CA THR A 32 -15.97 2.28 -7.46
C THR A 32 -16.20 2.08 -5.96
N SER A 33 -16.35 3.15 -5.18
CA SER A 33 -16.47 3.07 -3.72
C SER A 33 -17.73 2.35 -3.24
N ALA A 34 -18.81 2.44 -4.01
CA ALA A 34 -20.06 1.73 -3.73
C ALA A 34 -19.98 0.22 -4.00
N TYR A 35 -19.03 -0.24 -4.83
CA TYR A 35 -18.81 -1.67 -5.10
C TYR A 35 -17.90 -2.28 -4.04
N ARG A 36 -18.46 -2.55 -2.85
CA ARG A 36 -17.75 -2.95 -1.64
C ARG A 36 -18.30 -4.23 -1.00
N GLY A 37 -17.55 -4.77 -0.05
CA GLY A 37 -17.82 -5.95 0.76
C GLY A 37 -16.82 -7.07 0.49
N SER A 38 -16.53 -7.86 1.54
CA SER A 38 -15.75 -9.10 1.42
C SER A 38 -16.57 -10.14 0.69
N ILE A 39 -15.94 -10.85 -0.26
CA ILE A 39 -16.58 -11.93 -1.04
C ILE A 39 -16.31 -13.26 -0.36
N ALA A 40 -15.04 -13.49 0.05
CA ALA A 40 -14.60 -14.67 0.76
C ALA A 40 -13.42 -14.32 1.66
N TYR A 41 -13.38 -14.94 2.82
CA TYR A 41 -12.20 -14.92 3.69
C TYR A 41 -12.00 -16.30 4.27
N GLU A 42 -10.88 -16.92 3.89
CA GLU A 42 -10.47 -18.26 4.31
C GLU A 42 -9.21 -18.12 5.19
N PRO A 43 -9.38 -17.95 6.52
CA PRO A 43 -8.25 -17.71 7.41
C PRO A 43 -7.24 -18.86 7.43
N THR A 44 -7.67 -20.12 7.26
CA THR A 44 -6.80 -21.29 7.21
C THR A 44 -5.92 -21.31 5.96
N GLU A 45 -6.44 -20.79 4.84
CA GLU A 45 -5.71 -20.67 3.59
C GLU A 45 -4.96 -19.33 3.47
N LEU A 46 -5.09 -18.46 4.46
CA LEU A 46 -4.47 -17.12 4.47
C LEU A 46 -4.86 -16.28 3.26
N VAL A 47 -6.11 -16.34 2.82
CA VAL A 47 -6.59 -15.62 1.62
C VAL A 47 -7.87 -14.86 1.92
N ILE A 48 -7.90 -13.60 1.53
CA ILE A 48 -9.10 -12.76 1.49
C ILE A 48 -9.39 -12.29 0.07
N THR A 49 -10.64 -12.36 -0.34
CA THR A 49 -11.14 -11.79 -1.60
C THR A 49 -12.18 -10.72 -1.28
N ALA A 50 -11.98 -9.52 -1.81
CA ALA A 50 -12.87 -8.39 -1.58
C ALA A 50 -13.14 -7.61 -2.87
N ARG A 51 -14.29 -6.93 -2.91
CA ARG A 51 -14.64 -5.97 -3.95
C ARG A 51 -13.77 -4.72 -3.82
N ALA A 52 -13.43 -4.11 -4.95
CA ALA A 52 -12.43 -3.03 -5.03
C ALA A 52 -12.77 -1.78 -4.19
N GLY A 53 -14.05 -1.49 -4.00
CA GLY A 53 -14.52 -0.36 -3.16
C GLY A 53 -14.49 -0.63 -1.65
N THR A 54 -14.14 -1.84 -1.20
CA THR A 54 -14.09 -2.17 0.22
C THR A 54 -13.01 -1.33 0.93
N PRO A 55 -13.35 -0.64 2.04
CA PRO A 55 -12.37 0.07 2.85
C PRO A 55 -11.26 -0.84 3.35
N LEU A 56 -10.01 -0.35 3.30
CA LEU A 56 -8.87 -1.10 3.86
C LEU A 56 -9.05 -1.41 5.33
N ALA A 57 -9.61 -0.47 6.10
CA ALA A 57 -9.83 -0.65 7.53
C ALA A 57 -10.81 -1.81 7.84
N GLU A 58 -11.83 -2.03 7.00
CA GLU A 58 -12.74 -3.18 7.16
C GLU A 58 -12.01 -4.52 6.95
N ILE A 59 -11.12 -4.56 5.95
CA ILE A 59 -10.31 -5.75 5.67
C ILE A 59 -9.31 -6.02 6.79
N GLU A 60 -8.62 -4.98 7.25
CA GLU A 60 -7.64 -5.08 8.35
C GLU A 60 -8.31 -5.48 9.66
N ALA A 61 -9.52 -4.99 9.96
CA ALA A 61 -10.30 -5.40 11.12
C ALA A 61 -10.67 -6.90 11.04
N ALA A 62 -11.26 -7.34 9.92
CA ALA A 62 -11.63 -8.74 9.74
C ALA A 62 -10.42 -9.70 9.86
N MET A 63 -9.25 -9.29 9.36
CA MET A 63 -8.01 -10.06 9.50
C MET A 63 -7.50 -10.05 10.94
N SER A 64 -7.59 -8.89 11.61
CA SER A 64 -7.15 -8.73 13.00
C SER A 64 -7.87 -9.68 13.95
N ASP A 65 -9.18 -9.88 13.76
CA ASP A 65 -10.02 -10.80 14.56
C ASP A 65 -9.55 -12.26 14.43
N LYS A 66 -8.80 -12.58 13.39
CA LYS A 66 -8.22 -13.91 13.13
C LYS A 66 -6.69 -13.96 13.38
N GLY A 67 -6.12 -12.93 14.03
CA GLY A 67 -4.68 -12.85 14.27
C GLY A 67 -3.85 -12.71 13.00
N GLN A 68 -4.42 -12.17 11.93
CA GLN A 68 -3.78 -12.00 10.62
C GLN A 68 -3.66 -10.53 10.22
N MET A 69 -2.90 -10.25 9.17
CA MET A 69 -2.65 -8.90 8.68
C MET A 69 -2.33 -8.85 7.18
N LEU A 70 -2.49 -7.67 6.58
CA LEU A 70 -1.90 -7.31 5.30
C LEU A 70 -0.42 -6.97 5.54
N ALA A 71 0.47 -7.94 5.35
CA ALA A 71 1.87 -7.82 5.74
C ALA A 71 2.66 -6.76 4.93
N PHE A 72 2.18 -6.35 3.76
CA PHE A 72 2.77 -5.24 3.01
C PHE A 72 2.45 -3.86 3.58
N GLU A 73 1.66 -3.77 4.65
CA GLU A 73 1.33 -2.55 5.39
C GLU A 73 0.88 -1.40 4.47
N PRO A 74 -0.31 -1.49 3.85
CA PRO A 74 -0.77 -0.49 2.89
C PRO A 74 -0.94 0.88 3.51
N PRO A 75 -0.40 1.98 2.92
CA PRO A 75 -0.71 3.32 3.40
C PRO A 75 -2.15 3.70 3.06
N HIS A 76 -2.85 4.28 4.02
CA HIS A 76 -4.22 4.76 3.86
C HIS A 76 -4.26 6.17 3.25
N PHE A 77 -3.44 7.10 3.76
CA PHE A 77 -3.42 8.51 3.38
C PHE A 77 -4.78 9.21 3.47
N GLY A 78 -5.59 8.82 4.42
CA GLY A 78 -6.92 9.36 4.68
C GLY A 78 -7.18 9.45 6.17
N LYS A 79 -8.24 10.13 6.58
CA LYS A 79 -8.68 10.04 7.97
C LYS A 79 -9.05 8.58 8.22
N LEU A 80 -8.30 7.91 9.09
CA LEU A 80 -8.75 6.65 9.65
C LEU A 80 -10.09 6.90 10.37
N PRO A 81 -11.09 6.03 10.23
CA PRO A 81 -12.18 6.04 11.19
C PRO A 81 -11.55 5.96 12.58
N SER A 82 -12.06 6.74 13.53
CA SER A 82 -11.53 6.84 14.90
C SER A 82 -11.06 5.49 15.41
N PRO A 83 -9.89 5.37 16.02
CA PRO A 83 -9.28 4.08 16.26
C PRO A 83 -10.22 3.23 17.10
N LEU A 84 -10.56 2.05 16.59
CA LEU A 84 -10.74 0.90 17.46
C LEU A 84 -9.37 0.73 18.13
N ALA A 85 -9.25 1.16 19.38
CA ALA A 85 -8.05 0.98 20.17
C ALA A 85 -7.63 -0.49 20.06
N PRO A 86 -6.35 -0.79 19.79
CA PRO A 86 -5.90 -2.17 19.84
C PRO A 86 -6.24 -2.70 21.22
N PRO A 87 -6.80 -3.92 21.35
CA PRO A 87 -7.01 -4.51 22.64
C PRO A 87 -5.67 -4.51 23.38
N ALA A 88 -5.63 -3.85 24.51
CA ALA A 88 -4.47 -3.85 25.38
C ALA A 88 -4.16 -5.31 25.71
N LEU A 89 -2.94 -5.76 25.37
CA LEU A 89 -2.41 -7.05 25.82
C LEU A 89 -2.11 -6.91 27.32
N THR A 90 -3.15 -7.06 28.14
CA THR A 90 -2.97 -7.28 29.58
C THR A 90 -2.73 -8.75 29.81
N PRO A 91 -1.64 -9.15 30.48
CA PRO A 91 -1.52 -10.49 31.01
C PRO A 91 -2.43 -10.58 32.24
N SER A 92 -3.60 -11.20 32.10
CA SER A 92 -4.39 -11.56 33.27
C SER A 92 -3.98 -12.92 33.77
N LEU A 93 -3.21 -12.94 34.85
CA LEU A 93 -3.22 -14.02 35.83
C LEU A 93 -4.18 -13.60 36.94
N SER A 94 -5.33 -14.23 37.00
CA SER A 94 -5.92 -14.68 38.28
C SER A 94 -7.26 -15.39 38.00
N SER A 95 -7.35 -16.55 38.62
CA SER A 95 -8.48 -17.46 38.70
C SER A 95 -9.61 -16.91 39.58
N GLN A 96 -10.80 -17.46 39.32
CA GLN A 96 -12.02 -17.50 40.14
C GLN A 96 -13.03 -16.37 39.92
N ASP A 97 -14.15 -16.66 39.22
CA ASP A 97 -15.43 -16.90 39.87
C ASP A 97 -16.47 -17.46 38.88
N ARG A 98 -17.24 -18.44 39.37
CA ARG A 98 -18.37 -19.06 38.70
C ARG A 98 -19.63 -18.27 39.05
N GLY A 99 -20.49 -18.00 38.08
CA GLY A 99 -21.80 -17.38 38.33
C GLY A 99 -22.72 -17.34 37.12
N GLU A 100 -23.56 -18.33 37.03
CA GLU A 100 -24.92 -18.42 36.50
C GLU A 100 -25.39 -17.72 35.23
N ALA A 101 -25.85 -18.55 34.31
CA ALA A 101 -26.61 -18.26 33.11
C ALA A 101 -27.98 -17.59 33.40
N ARG A 102 -28.34 -16.58 32.61
CA ARG A 102 -29.71 -16.20 32.36
C ARG A 102 -29.99 -16.08 30.87
N THR A 103 -30.79 -17.01 30.40
CA THR A 103 -31.42 -17.06 29.08
C THR A 103 -32.46 -15.97 28.97
N SER A 104 -32.43 -15.17 27.94
CA SER A 104 -33.51 -14.28 27.52
C SER A 104 -33.85 -14.54 26.06
N LEU A 105 -35.03 -15.06 25.85
CA LEU A 105 -35.67 -15.32 24.56
C LEU A 105 -36.19 -14.00 23.96
N LEU A 106 -35.93 -13.78 22.66
CA LEU A 106 -36.57 -12.78 21.84
C LEU A 106 -37.56 -13.44 20.86
N PRO A 107 -38.72 -12.83 20.61
CA PRO A 107 -39.73 -13.39 19.72
C PRO A 107 -39.48 -13.13 18.24
N PRO A 108 -40.09 -13.87 17.32
CA PRO A 108 -39.88 -13.73 15.88
C PRO A 108 -40.76 -12.58 15.34
N GLY A 109 -40.14 -11.69 14.56
CA GLY A 109 -40.80 -10.60 13.84
C GLY A 109 -40.83 -10.89 12.35
N GLU A 110 -41.97 -10.65 11.78
CA GLU A 110 -42.45 -10.95 10.43
C GLU A 110 -41.71 -10.22 9.32
N GLY A 111 -41.73 -10.85 8.13
CA GLY A 111 -41.13 -10.34 6.90
C GLY A 111 -41.86 -9.12 6.35
N SER A 112 -41.09 -8.24 5.74
CA SER A 112 -41.65 -7.22 4.84
C SER A 112 -40.72 -7.06 3.63
N GLY A 113 -41.38 -7.01 2.47
CA GLY A 113 -40.83 -7.09 1.13
C GLY A 113 -39.83 -6.02 0.78
N MET A 114 -38.87 -6.43 -0.06
CA MET A 114 -37.94 -5.53 -0.73
C MET A 114 -38.69 -4.64 -1.73
N ARG A 115 -38.67 -3.33 -1.46
CA ARG A 115 -38.90 -2.31 -2.48
C ARG A 115 -37.52 -1.91 -3.03
N GLU A 116 -37.35 -2.02 -4.34
CA GLU A 116 -36.27 -1.39 -5.06
C GLU A 116 -36.33 0.12 -4.83
N GLY A 117 -35.40 0.63 -4.04
CA GLY A 117 -35.24 2.05 -3.80
C GLY A 117 -34.18 2.61 -4.73
N GLU A 118 -34.57 3.54 -5.59
CA GLU A 118 -33.68 4.43 -6.32
C GLU A 118 -32.71 5.10 -5.33
N GLY A 119 -31.45 4.66 -5.35
CA GLY A 119 -30.41 5.17 -4.50
C GLY A 119 -30.04 6.60 -4.92
N ASN A 120 -30.46 7.58 -4.19
CA ASN A 120 -29.97 8.95 -4.30
C ASN A 120 -28.45 8.97 -4.09
N PHE A 121 -27.72 9.25 -5.15
CA PHE A 121 -26.26 9.47 -5.15
C PHE A 121 -25.96 10.72 -4.30
N VAL A 122 -25.45 10.52 -3.11
CA VAL A 122 -24.86 11.60 -2.29
C VAL A 122 -23.36 11.64 -2.62
N PRO A 123 -22.87 12.69 -3.28
CA PRO A 123 -21.44 12.81 -3.54
C PRO A 123 -20.69 12.88 -2.20
N ALA A 124 -19.67 12.02 -2.05
CA ALA A 124 -18.81 12.02 -0.87
C ALA A 124 -18.21 13.41 -0.66
N SER A 125 -18.43 14.02 0.50
CA SER A 125 -17.84 15.31 0.86
C SER A 125 -16.30 15.22 0.82
N PRO A 126 -15.59 16.33 0.48
CA PRO A 126 -14.13 16.32 0.38
C PRO A 126 -13.40 15.91 1.66
N GLU A 127 -14.10 15.86 2.79
CA GLU A 127 -13.51 15.67 4.12
C GLU A 127 -13.35 14.23 4.58
N ASN A 128 -14.00 13.24 3.93
CA ASN A 128 -13.97 11.83 4.33
C ASN A 128 -13.40 10.90 3.25
N LYS A 129 -12.13 11.09 2.90
CA LYS A 129 -11.43 10.18 2.00
C LYS A 129 -11.06 8.89 2.74
N ILE A 130 -11.60 7.76 2.30
CA ILE A 130 -11.35 6.44 2.89
C ILE A 130 -10.58 5.58 1.88
N ALA A 131 -9.43 5.02 2.29
CA ALA A 131 -8.66 4.14 1.43
C ALA A 131 -9.42 2.84 1.13
N THR A 132 -9.49 2.47 -0.16
CA THR A 132 -10.12 1.23 -0.62
C THR A 132 -9.08 0.23 -1.12
N ILE A 133 -9.41 -1.06 -1.08
CA ILE A 133 -8.48 -2.12 -1.51
C ILE A 133 -8.15 -2.01 -3.00
N GLY A 134 -9.09 -1.70 -3.86
CA GLY A 134 -8.84 -1.48 -5.29
C GLY A 134 -7.91 -0.30 -5.54
N GLY A 135 -8.10 0.81 -4.81
CA GLY A 135 -7.20 1.97 -4.86
C GLY A 135 -5.80 1.67 -4.32
N CYS A 136 -5.69 0.82 -3.30
CA CYS A 136 -4.42 0.33 -2.77
C CYS A 136 -3.64 -0.48 -3.82
N VAL A 137 -4.28 -1.48 -4.41
CA VAL A 137 -3.69 -2.34 -5.45
C VAL A 137 -3.35 -1.53 -6.70
N ALA A 138 -4.26 -0.66 -7.16
CA ALA A 138 -4.00 0.20 -8.32
C ALA A 138 -2.81 1.15 -8.10
N ALA A 139 -2.61 1.68 -6.89
CA ALA A 139 -1.46 2.53 -6.56
C ALA A 139 -0.16 1.74 -6.38
N GLY A 140 -0.23 0.48 -5.99
CA GLY A 140 0.94 -0.40 -5.82
C GLY A 140 1.87 0.01 -4.69
N LEU A 141 1.37 0.77 -3.70
CA LEU A 141 2.17 1.26 -2.58
C LEU A 141 2.21 0.24 -1.44
N SER A 142 3.35 0.14 -0.80
CA SER A 142 3.60 -0.74 0.36
C SER A 142 4.35 0.04 1.43
N GLY A 143 4.12 -0.33 2.68
CA GLY A 143 4.71 0.30 3.84
C GLY A 143 6.06 -0.28 4.27
N PRO A 144 6.49 -0.02 5.52
CA PRO A 144 7.84 -0.30 6.01
C PRO A 144 8.25 -1.77 5.98
N ARG A 145 7.31 -2.72 6.14
CA ARG A 145 7.58 -4.17 6.18
C ARG A 145 7.90 -4.80 4.83
N ARG A 146 7.71 -4.05 3.73
CA ARG A 146 7.86 -4.57 2.36
C ARG A 146 9.14 -5.40 2.11
N PRO A 147 10.34 -5.02 2.56
CA PRO A 147 11.56 -5.78 2.27
C PRO A 147 11.55 -7.20 2.84
N TYR A 148 10.80 -7.42 3.91
CA TYR A 148 10.79 -8.67 4.67
C TYR A 148 9.53 -9.51 4.46
N ALA A 149 8.41 -8.87 4.08
CA ALA A 149 7.13 -9.55 3.90
C ALA A 149 6.63 -9.57 2.44
N GLY A 150 7.32 -8.89 1.54
CA GLY A 150 6.90 -8.68 0.16
C GLY A 150 6.04 -7.43 -0.04
N ALA A 151 5.94 -7.01 -1.29
CA ALA A 151 5.10 -5.89 -1.71
C ALA A 151 3.63 -6.34 -1.91
N VAL A 152 2.71 -5.38 -2.03
CA VAL A 152 1.33 -5.68 -2.44
C VAL A 152 1.27 -6.53 -3.72
N ARG A 153 2.19 -6.32 -4.65
CA ARG A 153 2.32 -7.11 -5.88
C ARG A 153 2.61 -8.59 -5.60
N ASP A 154 3.46 -8.88 -4.61
CA ASP A 154 3.86 -10.24 -4.27
C ASP A 154 2.76 -11.01 -3.52
N LEU A 155 1.86 -10.27 -2.89
CA LEU A 155 0.74 -10.79 -2.10
C LEU A 155 -0.60 -10.76 -2.87
N THR A 156 -0.64 -10.22 -4.10
CA THR A 156 -1.82 -10.27 -4.97
C THR A 156 -1.90 -11.60 -5.70
N LEU A 157 -2.92 -12.39 -5.39
CA LEU A 157 -3.14 -13.74 -5.93
C LEU A 157 -4.06 -13.74 -7.15
N GLY A 158 -5.04 -12.85 -7.17
CA GLY A 158 -6.02 -12.77 -8.25
C GLY A 158 -6.66 -11.39 -8.36
N VAL A 159 -7.16 -11.09 -9.56
CA VAL A 159 -7.99 -9.91 -9.83
C VAL A 159 -9.14 -10.23 -10.76
N ARG A 160 -10.27 -9.57 -10.53
CA ARG A 160 -11.35 -9.43 -11.51
C ARG A 160 -11.30 -8.03 -12.08
N LEU A 161 -11.28 -7.90 -13.37
CA LEU A 161 -11.01 -6.67 -14.11
C LEU A 161 -12.09 -6.42 -15.17
N LEU A 162 -12.55 -5.17 -15.28
CA LEU A 162 -13.30 -4.71 -16.44
C LEU A 162 -12.34 -3.99 -17.38
N ASP A 163 -12.17 -4.51 -18.61
CA ASP A 163 -11.29 -3.90 -19.62
C ASP A 163 -11.98 -2.75 -20.38
N GLY A 164 -11.23 -2.06 -21.25
CA GLY A 164 -11.73 -0.96 -22.08
C GLY A 164 -12.74 -1.38 -23.17
N LYS A 165 -12.90 -2.67 -23.42
CA LYS A 165 -13.92 -3.23 -24.32
C LYS A 165 -15.22 -3.52 -23.57
N GLY A 166 -15.22 -3.42 -22.24
CA GLY A 166 -16.33 -3.80 -21.38
C GLY A 166 -16.42 -5.31 -21.17
N SER A 167 -15.30 -6.02 -21.28
CA SER A 167 -15.18 -7.45 -20.97
C SER A 167 -14.84 -7.61 -19.49
N ASP A 168 -15.56 -8.53 -18.82
CA ASP A 168 -15.30 -8.92 -17.44
C ASP A 168 -14.32 -10.10 -17.45
N LEU A 169 -13.12 -9.85 -16.96
CA LEU A 169 -12.00 -10.77 -17.03
C LEU A 169 -11.55 -11.17 -15.62
N ARG A 170 -11.20 -12.44 -15.44
CA ARG A 170 -10.63 -12.95 -14.19
C ARG A 170 -9.22 -13.50 -14.43
N PHE A 171 -8.28 -13.10 -13.61
CA PHE A 171 -6.90 -13.54 -13.67
C PHE A 171 -6.42 -14.00 -12.30
N GLY A 172 -5.60 -15.06 -12.27
CA GLY A 172 -5.18 -15.69 -11.03
C GLY A 172 -6.33 -16.40 -10.33
N GLY A 173 -6.20 -16.63 -9.04
CA GLY A 173 -7.19 -17.34 -8.23
C GLY A 173 -7.03 -17.04 -6.75
N GLN A 174 -7.56 -17.96 -5.94
CA GLN A 174 -7.40 -17.97 -4.48
C GLN A 174 -6.25 -18.89 -4.03
N VAL A 175 -5.51 -19.48 -4.98
CA VAL A 175 -4.44 -20.44 -4.71
C VAL A 175 -3.07 -19.77 -4.81
N MET A 176 -2.14 -20.19 -3.96
CA MET A 176 -0.80 -19.61 -3.89
C MET A 176 0.09 -19.88 -5.11
N LYS A 177 -0.26 -20.86 -5.96
CA LYS A 177 0.53 -21.23 -7.13
C LYS A 177 -0.30 -21.04 -8.40
N ASN A 178 0.02 -20.01 -9.18
CA ASN A 178 -0.47 -19.87 -10.54
C ASN A 178 0.44 -20.73 -11.45
N VAL A 179 -0.15 -21.73 -12.14
CA VAL A 179 0.63 -22.75 -12.87
C VAL A 179 0.66 -22.51 -14.38
N ALA A 180 -0.16 -21.59 -14.93
CA ALA A 180 -0.23 -21.33 -16.35
C ALA A 180 -0.63 -19.90 -16.69
N GLY A 181 -0.08 -19.37 -17.78
CA GLY A 181 -0.44 -18.07 -18.32
C GLY A 181 0.37 -16.89 -17.75
N TYR A 182 0.10 -15.71 -18.30
CA TYR A 182 0.71 -14.47 -17.83
C TYR A 182 0.12 -14.03 -16.50
N ASP A 183 0.96 -13.51 -15.62
CA ASP A 183 0.54 -12.99 -14.31
C ASP A 183 -0.06 -11.58 -14.45
N VAL A 184 -1.27 -11.53 -14.99
CA VAL A 184 -2.01 -10.26 -15.15
C VAL A 184 -2.44 -9.69 -13.80
N SER A 185 -2.64 -10.54 -12.78
CA SER A 185 -2.98 -10.06 -11.44
C SER A 185 -1.92 -9.12 -10.91
N ARG A 186 -0.65 -9.50 -11.03
CA ARG A 186 0.48 -8.65 -10.62
C ARG A 186 0.74 -7.48 -11.56
N LEU A 187 0.34 -7.59 -12.83
CA LEU A 187 0.40 -6.47 -13.79
C LEU A 187 -0.53 -5.32 -13.40
N MET A 188 -1.68 -5.63 -12.81
CA MET A 188 -2.65 -4.61 -12.38
C MET A 188 -2.16 -3.81 -11.16
N VAL A 189 -1.23 -4.36 -10.37
CA VAL A 189 -0.66 -3.67 -9.22
C VAL A 189 0.24 -2.52 -9.68
N GLY A 190 -0.09 -1.31 -9.24
CA GLY A 190 0.62 -0.09 -9.63
C GLY A 190 0.24 0.45 -11.01
N SER A 191 -0.78 -0.12 -11.66
CA SER A 191 -1.27 0.35 -12.97
C SER A 191 -1.99 1.70 -12.91
N LEU A 192 -2.31 2.21 -11.74
CA LEU A 192 -3.06 3.45 -11.51
C LEU A 192 -4.42 3.49 -12.25
N GLY A 193 -4.98 2.31 -12.52
CA GLY A 193 -6.24 2.20 -13.26
C GLY A 193 -6.13 2.53 -14.74
N THR A 194 -4.93 2.61 -15.31
CA THR A 194 -4.73 2.93 -16.74
C THR A 194 -5.03 1.75 -17.68
N LEU A 195 -5.04 0.53 -17.15
CA LEU A 195 -5.27 -0.69 -17.92
C LEU A 195 -6.70 -1.25 -17.77
N GLY A 196 -7.44 -0.82 -16.74
CA GLY A 196 -8.79 -1.32 -16.51
C GLY A 196 -9.31 -0.97 -15.12
N VAL A 197 -10.58 -1.30 -14.90
CA VAL A 197 -11.27 -1.12 -13.63
C VAL A 197 -11.14 -2.40 -12.80
N ILE A 198 -10.39 -2.35 -11.72
CA ILE A 198 -10.33 -3.47 -10.77
C ILE A 198 -11.69 -3.59 -10.09
N LEU A 199 -12.31 -4.77 -10.20
CA LEU A 199 -13.60 -5.09 -9.57
C LEU A 199 -13.39 -5.86 -8.26
N GLU A 200 -12.55 -6.90 -8.28
CA GLU A 200 -12.26 -7.75 -7.12
C GLU A 200 -10.78 -8.01 -7.02
N VAL A 201 -10.29 -8.21 -5.80
CA VAL A 201 -8.90 -8.54 -5.50
C VAL A 201 -8.86 -9.70 -4.51
N SER A 202 -8.03 -10.70 -4.79
CA SER A 202 -7.65 -11.77 -3.85
C SER A 202 -6.24 -11.49 -3.34
N LEU A 203 -6.09 -11.38 -2.02
CA LEU A 203 -4.82 -11.09 -1.35
C LEU A 203 -4.44 -12.19 -0.38
N LYS A 204 -3.13 -12.45 -0.31
CA LYS A 204 -2.55 -13.29 0.73
C LYS A 204 -2.46 -12.51 2.03
N ALA A 205 -2.97 -13.12 3.11
CA ALA A 205 -2.76 -12.69 4.49
C ALA A 205 -1.50 -13.35 5.08
N LEU A 206 -0.94 -12.75 6.13
CA LEU A 206 0.07 -13.40 6.96
C LEU A 206 -0.37 -13.34 8.43
N PRO A 207 0.05 -14.31 9.27
CA PRO A 207 -0.15 -14.24 10.70
C PRO A 207 0.54 -13.00 11.30
N ARG A 208 -0.07 -12.41 12.31
CA ARG A 208 0.59 -11.37 13.11
C ARG A 208 1.75 -11.95 13.90
N PRO A 209 2.88 -11.24 14.03
CA PRO A 209 3.99 -11.68 14.86
C PRO A 209 3.57 -11.72 16.35
N VAL A 210 4.14 -12.69 17.09
CA VAL A 210 3.87 -12.87 18.53
C VAL A 210 4.50 -11.74 19.35
N ALA A 211 5.67 -11.26 18.92
CA ALA A 211 6.38 -10.16 19.57
C ALA A 211 6.88 -9.16 18.52
N GLU A 212 6.83 -7.90 18.86
CA GLU A 212 7.39 -6.81 18.08
C GLU A 212 8.06 -5.79 18.98
N LEU A 213 9.24 -5.30 18.60
CA LEU A 213 10.04 -4.35 19.32
C LEU A 213 10.70 -3.38 18.35
N THR A 214 10.80 -2.11 18.73
CA THR A 214 11.53 -1.10 17.95
C THR A 214 12.71 -0.59 18.75
N LEU A 215 13.89 -0.59 18.11
CA LEU A 215 15.12 -0.02 18.63
C LEU A 215 15.49 1.22 17.85
N SER A 216 16.13 2.19 18.51
CA SER A 216 16.74 3.36 17.90
C SER A 216 18.20 3.51 18.33
N ARG A 217 19.00 4.11 17.45
CA ARG A 217 20.39 4.50 17.75
C ARG A 217 20.83 5.65 16.85
N GLU A 218 21.71 6.51 17.37
CA GLU A 218 22.31 7.55 16.55
C GLU A 218 23.29 6.96 15.54
N GLN A 219 23.14 7.37 14.28
CA GLN A 219 24.00 6.96 13.18
C GLN A 219 24.00 8.04 12.08
N THR A 220 25.11 8.23 11.43
CA THR A 220 25.16 8.94 10.16
C THR A 220 24.42 8.15 9.09
N GLN A 221 24.02 8.80 8.01
CA GLN A 221 23.34 8.11 6.88
C GLN A 221 24.19 6.99 6.26
N ALA A 222 25.51 7.19 6.19
CA ALA A 222 26.44 6.19 5.64
C ALA A 222 26.55 4.96 6.55
N GLU A 223 26.70 5.17 7.86
CA GLU A 223 26.73 4.09 8.85
C GLU A 223 25.41 3.34 8.90
N ALA A 224 24.27 4.07 8.85
CA ALA A 224 22.94 3.45 8.82
C ALA A 224 22.76 2.54 7.61
N LEU A 225 23.20 2.97 6.41
CA LEU A 225 23.16 2.14 5.20
C LEU A 225 24.03 0.89 5.33
N ALA A 226 25.26 1.02 5.87
CA ALA A 226 26.15 -0.11 6.09
C ALA A 226 25.52 -1.13 7.05
N LEU A 227 25.01 -0.66 8.20
CA LEU A 227 24.37 -1.51 9.21
C LEU A 227 23.12 -2.21 8.69
N MET A 228 22.21 -1.48 8.00
CA MET A 228 21.00 -2.06 7.43
C MET A 228 21.31 -3.19 6.46
N ASN A 229 22.33 -3.02 5.60
CA ASN A 229 22.74 -4.05 4.64
C ASN A 229 23.47 -5.22 5.33
N GLU A 230 24.33 -4.94 6.30
CA GLU A 230 24.96 -5.97 7.14
C GLU A 230 23.93 -6.85 7.84
N TRP A 231 22.94 -6.24 8.48
CA TRP A 231 21.90 -6.96 9.21
C TRP A 231 20.96 -7.74 8.30
N ALA A 232 20.68 -7.24 7.11
CA ALA A 232 19.85 -7.95 6.12
C ALA A 232 20.48 -9.30 5.68
N GLY A 233 21.80 -9.45 5.77
CA GLY A 233 22.53 -10.69 5.52
C GLY A 233 22.61 -11.65 6.72
N LYS A 234 22.04 -11.28 7.87
CA LYS A 234 22.09 -12.08 9.11
C LYS A 234 20.72 -12.68 9.44
N PRO A 235 20.66 -13.81 10.16
CA PRO A 235 19.40 -14.41 10.59
C PRO A 235 18.79 -13.64 11.78
N LEU A 236 18.35 -12.41 11.51
CA LEU A 236 17.72 -11.53 12.48
C LEU A 236 16.23 -11.39 12.13
N PRO A 237 15.34 -11.33 13.12
CA PRO A 237 13.90 -11.15 12.90
C PRO A 237 13.54 -9.69 12.54
N LEU A 238 14.23 -9.14 11.54
CA LEU A 238 13.98 -7.79 11.04
C LEU A 238 12.64 -7.72 10.32
N SER A 239 11.90 -6.65 10.54
CA SER A 239 10.65 -6.41 9.83
C SER A 239 10.54 -5.02 9.21
N ALA A 240 11.32 -4.05 9.67
CA ALA A 240 11.43 -2.73 9.06
C ALA A 240 12.71 -2.04 9.50
N THR A 241 13.20 -1.12 8.67
CA THR A 241 14.30 -0.21 9.01
C THR A 241 13.98 1.18 8.45
N CYS A 242 14.35 2.22 9.20
CA CYS A 242 14.20 3.62 8.79
C CYS A 242 15.34 4.45 9.36
N HIS A 243 15.97 5.28 8.52
CA HIS A 243 16.89 6.32 9.01
C HIS A 243 16.27 7.68 8.74
N ALA A 244 16.02 8.42 9.81
CA ALA A 244 15.41 9.75 9.77
C ALA A 244 16.23 10.72 10.66
N GLY A 245 16.68 11.81 10.08
CA GLY A 245 17.54 12.78 10.78
C GLY A 245 18.87 12.14 11.16
N LYS A 246 19.08 11.91 12.47
CA LYS A 246 20.29 11.28 13.02
C LYS A 246 20.04 9.87 13.57
N LEU A 247 18.79 9.39 13.51
CA LEU A 247 18.39 8.14 14.15
C LEU A 247 18.12 7.04 13.13
N LEU A 248 18.72 5.88 13.37
CA LEU A 248 18.39 4.63 12.72
C LEU A 248 17.39 3.88 13.60
N TYR A 249 16.18 3.65 13.08
CA TYR A 249 15.13 2.84 13.69
C TYR A 249 15.12 1.44 13.07
N VAL A 250 14.98 0.43 13.91
CA VAL A 250 14.94 -0.97 13.54
C VAL A 250 13.75 -1.64 14.21
N ARG A 251 12.88 -2.27 13.45
CA ARG A 251 11.77 -3.08 13.98
C ARG A 251 12.11 -4.57 13.90
N LEU A 252 12.03 -5.22 15.04
CA LEU A 252 12.16 -6.67 15.18
C LEU A 252 10.77 -7.26 15.37
N SER A 253 10.45 -8.35 14.66
CA SER A 253 9.13 -9.00 14.74
C SER A 253 9.26 -10.50 14.58
N GLY A 254 8.61 -11.28 15.44
CA GLY A 254 8.61 -12.74 15.34
C GLY A 254 8.38 -13.45 16.66
N ALA A 255 9.03 -14.57 16.87
CA ALA A 255 9.01 -15.31 18.14
C ALA A 255 9.68 -14.47 19.25
N ALA A 256 9.09 -14.45 20.45
CA ALA A 256 9.58 -13.62 21.57
C ALA A 256 11.06 -13.89 21.91
N ALA A 257 11.50 -15.14 21.89
CA ALA A 257 12.89 -15.48 22.13
C ALA A 257 13.85 -14.91 21.09
N ALA A 258 13.46 -14.97 19.80
CA ALA A 258 14.26 -14.44 18.71
C ALA A 258 14.36 -12.89 18.77
N VAL A 259 13.25 -12.22 19.13
CA VAL A 259 13.22 -10.77 19.30
C VAL A 259 14.13 -10.34 20.46
N ARG A 260 14.09 -11.03 21.62
CA ARG A 260 14.98 -10.75 22.76
C ARG A 260 16.46 -10.93 22.40
N ALA A 261 16.83 -12.05 21.80
CA ALA A 261 18.20 -12.31 21.39
C ALA A 261 18.73 -11.28 20.38
N ALA A 262 17.87 -10.87 19.44
CA ALA A 262 18.23 -9.82 18.48
C ALA A 262 18.39 -8.45 19.13
N ARG A 263 17.54 -8.10 20.12
CA ARG A 263 17.69 -6.87 20.92
C ARG A 263 19.06 -6.80 21.58
N GLU A 264 19.47 -7.87 22.27
CA GLU A 264 20.77 -7.95 22.94
C GLU A 264 21.93 -7.80 21.94
N LYS A 265 21.81 -8.44 20.77
CA LYS A 265 22.84 -8.42 19.72
C LYS A 265 22.97 -7.06 19.03
N LEU A 266 21.86 -6.39 18.75
CA LEU A 266 21.85 -5.11 18.02
C LEU A 266 22.14 -3.92 18.95
N GLY A 267 21.76 -4.01 20.22
CA GLY A 267 21.84 -2.88 21.14
C GLY A 267 20.92 -1.72 20.70
N GLY A 268 21.17 -0.55 21.27
CA GLY A 268 20.36 0.64 21.05
C GLY A 268 19.29 0.82 22.12
N GLU A 269 18.53 1.89 22.00
CA GLU A 269 17.47 2.25 22.94
C GLU A 269 16.12 1.74 22.44
N GLU A 270 15.30 1.22 23.34
CA GLU A 270 13.95 0.78 23.03
C GLU A 270 13.04 1.99 22.86
N VAL A 271 12.32 2.05 21.75
CA VAL A 271 11.34 3.09 21.45
C VAL A 271 10.01 2.70 22.09
N ALA A 272 9.58 3.41 23.12
CA ALA A 272 8.40 3.08 23.92
C ALA A 272 7.11 2.98 23.06
N ASP A 273 6.95 3.84 22.07
CA ASP A 273 5.80 3.84 21.15
C ASP A 273 6.25 3.54 19.69
N GLY A 274 6.98 2.43 19.56
CA GLY A 274 7.48 2.00 18.24
C GLY A 274 6.36 1.74 17.23
N ALA A 275 5.20 1.24 17.67
CA ALA A 275 4.07 1.01 16.80
C ALA A 275 3.54 2.31 16.17
N ALA A 276 3.37 3.36 16.97
CA ALA A 276 2.95 4.67 16.47
C ALA A 276 3.98 5.29 15.52
N PHE A 277 5.29 5.12 15.80
CA PHE A 277 6.34 5.56 14.88
C PHE A 277 6.18 4.93 13.48
N TRP A 278 6.01 3.60 13.38
CA TRP A 278 5.86 2.91 12.10
C TRP A 278 4.54 3.23 11.41
N GLN A 279 3.48 3.46 12.17
CA GLN A 279 2.21 3.95 11.63
C GLN A 279 2.38 5.35 11.04
N SER A 280 2.98 6.28 11.77
CA SER A 280 3.23 7.65 11.30
C SER A 280 4.16 7.69 10.09
N LEU A 281 5.15 6.79 10.02
CA LEU A 281 6.00 6.63 8.84
C LEU A 281 5.18 6.13 7.65
N ARG A 282 4.37 5.10 7.82
CA ARG A 282 3.48 4.53 6.79
C ARG A 282 2.52 5.57 6.23
N GLU A 283 1.90 6.36 7.10
CA GLU A 283 0.92 7.39 6.73
C GLU A 283 1.56 8.72 6.30
N GLN A 284 2.90 8.80 6.36
CA GLN A 284 3.65 10.03 6.06
C GLN A 284 3.26 11.21 6.97
N GLU A 285 3.11 10.96 8.25
CA GLU A 285 2.73 11.92 9.28
C GLU A 285 3.94 12.42 10.11
N LEU A 286 5.13 11.82 9.94
CA LEU A 286 6.36 12.33 10.54
C LEU A 286 6.65 13.76 10.06
N ASP A 287 7.30 14.57 10.87
CA ASP A 287 7.62 15.99 10.54
C ASP A 287 8.36 16.13 9.21
N PHE A 288 9.16 15.15 8.86
CA PHE A 288 9.80 15.06 7.54
C PHE A 288 8.78 15.23 6.40
N PHE A 289 7.57 14.70 6.49
CA PHE A 289 6.57 14.71 5.40
C PHE A 289 5.60 15.92 5.45
N ARG A 290 5.59 16.71 6.53
CA ARG A 290 4.61 17.80 6.74
C ARG A 290 4.91 19.08 5.97
N GLN A 291 6.11 19.24 5.43
CA GLN A 291 6.53 20.45 4.73
C GLN A 291 6.02 20.48 3.29
N ARG A 292 5.92 21.71 2.71
CA ARG A 292 5.34 21.93 1.36
C ARG A 292 6.28 21.65 0.19
N GLU A 293 7.56 21.38 0.47
CA GLU A 293 8.53 21.09 -0.58
C GLU A 293 8.16 19.86 -1.39
N PRO A 294 8.55 19.80 -2.69
CA PRO A 294 8.36 18.62 -3.50
C PRO A 294 8.97 17.37 -2.86
N LEU A 295 8.18 16.30 -2.81
CA LEU A 295 8.60 15.01 -2.26
C LEU A 295 8.88 14.04 -3.39
N TRP A 296 10.13 13.62 -3.47
CA TRP A 296 10.60 12.61 -4.40
C TRP A 296 10.70 11.24 -3.72
N ARG A 297 10.30 10.22 -4.45
CA ARG A 297 10.46 8.82 -4.07
C ARG A 297 11.50 8.17 -4.97
N LEU A 298 12.67 7.88 -4.42
CA LEU A 298 13.76 7.23 -5.11
C LEU A 298 13.76 5.74 -4.77
N SER A 299 13.81 4.89 -5.78
CA SER A 299 13.97 3.44 -5.62
C SER A 299 15.35 3.08 -6.15
N LEU A 300 16.23 2.60 -5.28
CA LEU A 300 17.65 2.38 -5.54
C LEU A 300 18.06 0.97 -5.13
N LYS A 301 19.28 0.58 -5.45
CA LYS A 301 19.89 -0.58 -4.77
C LYS A 301 20.13 -0.23 -3.31
N SER A 302 19.85 -1.15 -2.39
CA SER A 302 20.05 -0.93 -0.95
C SER A 302 21.51 -0.52 -0.63
N THR A 303 22.45 -1.04 -1.38
CA THR A 303 23.90 -0.79 -1.24
C THR A 303 24.37 0.53 -1.84
N THR A 304 23.50 1.29 -2.54
CA THR A 304 23.88 2.60 -3.08
C THR A 304 24.32 3.54 -1.96
N PRO A 305 25.51 4.15 -2.03
CA PRO A 305 25.98 5.09 -1.01
C PRO A 305 25.06 6.31 -0.87
N PRO A 306 25.24 7.15 0.16
CA PRO A 306 24.51 8.41 0.27
C PRO A 306 24.60 9.23 -1.02
N LEU A 307 23.46 9.74 -1.50
CA LEU A 307 23.43 10.61 -2.67
C LEU A 307 23.68 12.05 -2.23
N ASN A 308 24.60 12.72 -2.94
CA ASN A 308 24.85 14.15 -2.74
C ASN A 308 23.79 14.98 -3.48
N LEU A 309 22.57 15.01 -2.90
CA LEU A 309 21.44 15.81 -3.38
C LEU A 309 21.05 16.85 -2.33
N ALA A 310 20.82 18.08 -2.77
CA ALA A 310 20.34 19.14 -1.87
C ALA A 310 18.93 18.80 -1.38
N GLY A 311 18.70 18.99 -0.07
CA GLY A 311 17.44 18.71 0.59
C GLY A 311 17.55 17.71 1.72
N GLN A 312 16.41 17.38 2.32
CA GLN A 312 16.36 16.43 3.42
C GLN A 312 16.05 15.03 2.88
N GLN A 313 16.69 14.02 3.46
CA GLN A 313 16.50 12.63 3.07
C GLN A 313 16.02 11.78 4.25
N LEU A 314 15.14 10.81 3.95
CA LEU A 314 14.71 9.75 4.85
C LEU A 314 14.84 8.43 4.11
N LEU A 315 15.43 7.43 4.75
CA LEU A 315 15.69 6.12 4.15
C LEU A 315 14.80 5.07 4.79
N GLU A 316 14.25 4.22 3.93
CA GLU A 316 13.49 3.02 4.30
C GLU A 316 13.98 1.80 3.52
N TRP A 317 13.42 0.63 3.83
CA TRP A 317 13.62 -0.61 3.08
C TRP A 317 15.09 -1.02 2.96
N GLY A 318 15.85 -0.89 4.05
CA GLY A 318 17.28 -1.19 4.03
C GLY A 318 18.10 -0.24 3.15
N GLY A 319 17.58 0.97 2.88
CA GLY A 319 18.20 1.95 1.99
C GLY A 319 17.74 1.89 0.53
N ALA A 320 16.87 0.92 0.17
CA ALA A 320 16.36 0.78 -1.19
C ALA A 320 15.25 1.80 -1.51
N LEU A 321 14.52 2.29 -0.53
CA LEU A 321 13.60 3.42 -0.67
C LEU A 321 14.21 4.63 0.01
N ARG A 322 14.32 5.72 -0.74
CA ARG A 322 14.76 7.01 -0.22
C ARG A 322 13.75 8.08 -0.56
N TRP A 323 13.27 8.75 0.45
CA TRP A 323 12.48 9.95 0.33
C TRP A 323 13.42 11.15 0.30
N LEU A 324 13.23 12.03 -0.67
CA LEU A 324 13.99 13.28 -0.80
C LEU A 324 12.99 14.43 -0.86
N LYS A 325 13.08 15.34 0.10
CA LYS A 325 12.43 16.67 0.03
C LYS A 325 13.38 17.64 -0.64
N SER A 326 13.03 18.12 -1.81
CA SER A 326 13.91 19.00 -2.56
C SER A 326 13.16 19.74 -3.65
N GLY A 327 13.49 21.02 -3.80
CA GLY A 327 13.08 21.86 -4.94
C GLY A 327 13.96 21.70 -6.17
N MET A 328 14.90 20.76 -6.19
CA MET A 328 15.74 20.50 -7.37
C MET A 328 14.90 20.11 -8.58
N ASP A 329 15.38 20.43 -9.77
CA ASP A 329 14.73 20.06 -11.02
C ASP A 329 14.67 18.54 -11.23
N ALA A 330 13.66 18.09 -11.99
CA ALA A 330 13.37 16.70 -12.21
C ALA A 330 14.51 15.93 -12.90
N LYS A 331 15.26 16.60 -13.79
CA LYS A 331 16.36 15.99 -14.53
C LYS A 331 17.49 15.61 -13.58
N THR A 332 17.93 16.56 -12.75
CA THR A 332 19.00 16.34 -11.76
C THR A 332 18.67 15.20 -10.78
N VAL A 333 17.45 15.18 -10.22
CA VAL A 333 17.05 14.11 -9.30
C VAL A 333 16.99 12.74 -9.99
N ARG A 334 16.51 12.69 -11.23
CA ARG A 334 16.41 11.43 -12.00
C ARG A 334 17.77 10.92 -12.44
N GLU A 335 18.68 11.79 -12.87
CA GLU A 335 20.05 11.43 -13.24
C GLU A 335 20.80 10.86 -12.04
N ALA A 336 20.69 11.48 -10.87
CA ALA A 336 21.29 10.95 -9.64
C ALA A 336 20.71 9.57 -9.25
N ALA A 337 19.39 9.38 -9.39
CA ALA A 337 18.78 8.08 -9.14
C ALA A 337 19.22 7.02 -10.16
N ALA A 338 19.33 7.38 -11.44
CA ALA A 338 19.81 6.50 -12.50
C ALA A 338 21.29 6.10 -12.29
N PHE A 339 22.14 7.05 -11.88
CA PHE A 339 23.53 6.76 -11.52
C PHE A 339 23.62 5.76 -10.35
N GLY A 340 22.71 5.87 -9.36
CA GLY A 340 22.53 4.88 -8.28
C GLY A 340 21.91 3.55 -8.73
N GLY A 341 21.68 3.35 -10.03
CA GLY A 341 21.09 2.13 -10.60
C GLY A 341 19.60 1.97 -10.34
N GLY A 342 18.88 3.08 -10.19
CA GLY A 342 17.45 3.08 -9.88
C GLY A 342 16.66 4.15 -10.61
N HIS A 343 15.59 4.62 -10.00
CA HIS A 343 14.67 5.60 -10.60
C HIS A 343 14.07 6.52 -9.54
N ALA A 344 13.61 7.70 -9.98
CA ALA A 344 12.94 8.68 -9.12
C ALA A 344 11.53 9.02 -9.64
N THR A 345 10.60 9.15 -8.72
CA THR A 345 9.21 9.55 -8.97
C THR A 345 8.92 10.81 -8.18
N LEU A 346 8.32 11.82 -8.80
CA LEU A 346 7.78 12.97 -8.09
C LEU A 346 6.51 12.55 -7.37
N PHE A 347 6.64 12.21 -6.08
CA PHE A 347 5.56 11.54 -5.33
C PHE A 347 4.45 12.51 -4.92
N ARG A 348 4.81 13.73 -4.47
CA ARG A 348 3.86 14.74 -4.01
C ARG A 348 4.41 16.15 -4.23
N GLY A 349 3.52 17.08 -4.57
CA GLY A 349 3.91 18.48 -4.82
C GLY A 349 4.75 18.65 -6.09
N GLY A 350 5.34 19.83 -6.24
CA GLY A 350 6.23 20.16 -7.35
C GLY A 350 5.55 20.31 -8.71
N ASP A 351 6.38 20.65 -9.70
CA ASP A 351 5.95 20.80 -11.10
C ASP A 351 5.88 19.42 -11.78
N LYS A 352 4.71 19.05 -12.24
CA LYS A 352 4.43 17.80 -12.95
C LYS A 352 4.64 17.89 -14.47
N SER A 353 4.98 19.07 -15.02
CA SER A 353 5.15 19.26 -16.46
C SER A 353 6.27 18.38 -17.05
N ALA A 354 7.33 18.12 -16.27
CA ALA A 354 8.40 17.19 -16.64
C ALA A 354 8.02 15.71 -16.47
N GLY A 355 6.73 15.40 -16.24
CA GLY A 355 6.22 14.08 -15.91
C GLY A 355 6.45 13.71 -14.45
N VAL A 356 5.66 12.76 -13.96
CA VAL A 356 5.72 12.28 -12.56
C VAL A 356 6.69 11.12 -12.40
N PHE A 357 6.59 10.13 -13.28
CA PHE A 357 7.40 8.92 -13.23
C PHE A 357 8.73 9.10 -13.98
N HIS A 358 9.67 8.24 -13.64
CA HIS A 358 10.93 8.17 -14.35
C HIS A 358 10.70 7.82 -15.82
N PRO A 359 11.35 8.47 -16.79
CA PRO A 359 11.20 8.15 -18.19
C PRO A 359 11.56 6.69 -18.49
N LEU A 360 10.74 6.05 -19.30
CA LEU A 360 10.98 4.66 -19.73
C LEU A 360 11.98 4.61 -20.90
N SER A 361 12.77 3.55 -20.95
CA SER A 361 13.52 3.23 -22.18
C SER A 361 12.56 3.00 -23.35
N PRO A 362 12.99 3.21 -24.63
CA PRO A 362 12.15 3.00 -25.79
C PRO A 362 11.50 1.60 -25.84
N ALA A 363 12.24 0.57 -25.44
CA ALA A 363 11.74 -0.81 -25.40
C ALA A 363 10.59 -0.96 -24.38
N LEU A 364 10.77 -0.45 -23.17
CA LEU A 364 9.74 -0.48 -22.14
C LEU A 364 8.52 0.37 -22.53
N GLN A 365 8.73 1.54 -23.13
CA GLN A 365 7.66 2.39 -23.61
C GLN A 365 6.79 1.65 -24.66
N ASN A 366 7.40 0.93 -25.58
CA ASN A 366 6.69 0.13 -26.57
C ASN A 366 5.86 -1.00 -25.92
N ILE A 367 6.40 -1.67 -24.91
CA ILE A 367 5.66 -2.68 -24.14
C ILE A 367 4.45 -2.06 -23.46
N HIS A 368 4.60 -0.93 -22.78
CA HIS A 368 3.51 -0.24 -22.10
C HIS A 368 2.42 0.21 -23.09
N ARG A 369 2.79 0.74 -24.27
CA ARG A 369 1.83 1.11 -25.30
C ARG A 369 1.02 -0.10 -25.80
N ARG A 370 1.68 -1.23 -26.04
CA ARG A 370 1.00 -2.47 -26.44
C ARG A 370 0.04 -2.96 -25.36
N LEU A 371 0.45 -2.95 -24.10
CA LEU A 371 -0.43 -3.30 -22.97
C LEU A 371 -1.63 -2.37 -22.91
N LYS A 372 -1.43 -1.06 -22.99
CA LYS A 372 -2.52 -0.08 -23.04
C LYS A 372 -3.49 -0.39 -24.18
N GLN A 373 -2.97 -0.63 -25.38
CA GLN A 373 -3.80 -0.94 -26.56
C GLN A 373 -4.60 -2.24 -26.42
N ILE A 374 -4.05 -3.25 -25.75
CA ILE A 374 -4.74 -4.52 -25.50
C ILE A 374 -5.89 -4.35 -24.52
N PHE A 375 -5.60 -3.71 -23.38
CA PHE A 375 -6.55 -3.59 -22.26
C PHE A 375 -7.52 -2.42 -22.43
N ASP A 376 -7.08 -1.31 -23.02
CA ASP A 376 -7.88 -0.09 -23.21
C ASP A 376 -7.65 0.53 -24.59
N PRO A 377 -8.12 -0.13 -25.68
CA PRO A 377 -7.88 0.32 -27.05
C PRO A 377 -8.48 1.69 -27.37
N ALA A 378 -9.50 2.13 -26.62
CA ALA A 378 -10.11 3.45 -26.78
C ALA A 378 -9.37 4.55 -26.01
N GLY A 379 -8.39 4.19 -25.14
CA GLY A 379 -7.60 5.13 -24.36
C GLY A 379 -8.39 5.93 -23.33
N ILE A 380 -9.47 5.35 -22.79
CA ILE A 380 -10.41 6.07 -21.93
C ILE A 380 -10.08 6.00 -20.44
N PHE A 381 -9.32 4.99 -19.98
CA PHE A 381 -9.06 4.78 -18.56
C PHE A 381 -7.88 5.61 -18.06
N ASN A 382 -8.15 6.50 -17.11
CA ASN A 382 -7.17 7.35 -16.43
C ASN A 382 -6.08 7.90 -17.38
N PRO A 383 -6.45 8.58 -18.49
CA PRO A 383 -5.49 9.05 -19.48
C PRO A 383 -4.47 10.00 -18.84
N ALA A 384 -3.22 9.92 -19.29
CA ALA A 384 -2.07 10.69 -18.80
C ALA A 384 -1.74 10.50 -17.30
N ARG A 385 -2.34 9.50 -16.64
CA ARG A 385 -2.12 9.26 -15.21
C ARG A 385 -0.71 8.73 -14.90
N MET A 386 -0.16 7.88 -15.77
CA MET A 386 1.21 7.39 -15.67
C MET A 386 2.18 8.20 -16.53
N TYR A 387 1.91 8.23 -17.81
CA TYR A 387 2.67 8.95 -18.82
C TYR A 387 1.68 9.69 -19.72
N ASP A 388 2.07 10.82 -20.28
CA ASP A 388 1.24 11.70 -21.12
C ASP A 388 0.62 11.00 -22.34
N TRP A 389 1.33 10.01 -22.87
CA TRP A 389 0.93 9.20 -24.03
C TRP A 389 0.09 7.93 -23.67
N MET A 390 -0.26 7.76 -22.40
CA MET A 390 -0.92 6.53 -21.90
C MET A 390 -2.37 6.74 -21.45
#